data_a834da2edf9b0a422be30f0a0f1b3e79
#
_entry.id   a834da2edf9b0a422be30f0a0f1b3e79
#
_cell.length_a   1.000
_cell.length_b   1.000
_cell.length_c   1.000
_cell.angle_alpha   90.00
_cell.angle_beta   90.00
_cell.angle_gamma   90.00
#
_symmetry.space_group_name_H-M   'P 1'
#
loop_
_entity.id
_entity.type
_entity.pdbx_description
1 polymer ?
#
loop_
_entity_poly.entity_id
_entity_poly.type
_entity_poly.pdbx_seq_one_letter_code
_entity_poly.pdbx_strand_id
1 'polypeptide(L)'
;GFIFFTVLAAFLIIKFNIQQSPAFFILLLVIVLFSTINDNSIIRIISSPGRVDQRENIETNFQQWISRRINRLRDSSVSGFSDSVYPIIIVAAEGGGIRGASWTAQALKKLNDLNPAFIDHVYAISGVSGGGVGSVFYTAYLHDRLNNELNISGIDKNFENAVSADFLSDLTAAFIFSDNLQRMIPFPVDPLSRNSKLEDSWGIAYRRN
;
A
#
# COMPACT_ATOMS: atom_id res chain seq x y z
N GLY A 1 15.94 4.35 17.08
CA GLY A 1 16.61 4.98 15.91
C GLY A 1 17.07 6.39 16.21
N PHE A 2 16.13 7.33 16.50
CA PHE A 2 16.46 8.75 16.73
C PHE A 2 17.44 8.97 17.89
N ILE A 3 17.20 8.32 19.03
CA ILE A 3 18.07 8.41 20.22
C ILE A 3 19.48 7.90 19.92
N PHE A 4 19.62 6.80 19.18
CA PHE A 4 20.93 6.27 18.80
C PHE A 4 21.71 7.24 17.92
N PHE A 5 21.03 7.86 16.94
CA PHE A 5 21.66 8.86 16.05
C PHE A 5 22.06 10.13 16.78
N THR A 6 21.22 10.62 17.70
CA THR A 6 21.56 11.80 18.51
C THR A 6 22.74 11.53 19.43
N VAL A 7 22.77 10.35 20.07
CA VAL A 7 23.88 9.95 20.94
C VAL A 7 25.17 9.74 20.13
N LEU A 8 25.09 9.07 18.97
CA LEU A 8 26.25 8.86 18.09
C LEU A 8 26.77 10.20 17.54
N ALA A 9 25.89 11.09 17.09
CA ALA A 9 26.26 12.42 16.62
C ALA A 9 26.91 13.23 17.74
N ALA A 10 26.31 13.26 18.95
CA ALA A 10 26.90 13.93 20.09
C ALA A 10 28.27 13.37 20.46
N PHE A 11 28.42 12.04 20.46
CA PHE A 11 29.72 11.38 20.72
C PHE A 11 30.78 11.76 19.68
N LEU A 12 30.45 11.75 18.40
CA LEU A 12 31.37 12.14 17.33
C LEU A 12 31.75 13.61 17.41
N ILE A 13 30.80 14.50 17.69
CA ILE A 13 31.04 15.92 17.88
C ILE A 13 32.01 16.18 19.04
N ILE A 14 31.80 15.51 20.18
CA ILE A 14 32.66 15.66 21.37
C ILE A 14 34.04 15.06 21.10
N LYS A 15 34.10 13.85 20.54
CA LYS A 15 35.37 13.14 20.32
C LYS A 15 36.30 13.84 19.33
N PHE A 16 35.74 14.42 18.27
CA PHE A 16 36.53 15.07 17.22
C PHE A 16 36.62 16.61 17.34
N ASN A 17 36.02 17.16 18.42
CA ASN A 17 35.98 18.61 18.66
C ASN A 17 35.45 19.42 17.45
N ILE A 18 34.52 18.81 16.71
CA ILE A 18 33.97 19.32 15.45
C ILE A 18 33.21 20.65 15.69
N GLN A 19 32.71 20.85 16.92
CA GLN A 19 31.97 22.07 17.29
C GLN A 19 32.77 23.37 17.07
N GLN A 20 34.08 23.30 17.08
CA GLN A 20 34.94 24.50 16.85
C GLN A 20 35.24 24.76 15.39
N SER A 21 34.83 23.83 14.50
CA SER A 21 35.05 24.00 13.07
C SER A 21 33.97 24.87 12.45
N PRO A 22 34.32 25.97 11.76
CA PRO A 22 33.33 26.75 10.99
C PRO A 22 32.61 25.90 9.93
N ALA A 23 33.26 24.86 9.42
CA ALA A 23 32.67 23.93 8.46
C ALA A 23 31.45 23.19 9.04
N PHE A 24 31.46 22.88 10.35
CA PHE A 24 30.30 22.26 11.00
C PHE A 24 29.08 23.19 10.99
N PHE A 25 29.26 24.47 11.30
CA PHE A 25 28.15 25.43 11.31
C PHE A 25 27.64 25.69 9.89
N ILE A 26 28.53 25.75 8.90
CA ILE A 26 28.15 25.88 7.49
C ILE A 26 27.33 24.67 7.04
N LEU A 27 27.78 23.46 7.37
CA LEU A 27 27.01 22.23 7.04
C LEU A 27 25.65 22.20 7.71
N LEU A 28 25.58 22.56 9.00
CA LEU A 28 24.33 22.64 9.72
C LEU A 28 23.37 23.66 9.09
N LEU A 29 23.89 24.83 8.74
CA LEU A 29 23.11 25.87 8.06
C LEU A 29 22.57 25.37 6.70
N VAL A 30 23.39 24.70 5.92
CA VAL A 30 23.01 24.12 4.61
C VAL A 30 21.90 23.08 4.80
N ILE A 31 22.03 22.17 5.78
CA ILE A 31 21.02 21.17 6.08
C ILE A 31 19.69 21.83 6.47
N VAL A 32 19.73 22.85 7.33
CA VAL A 32 18.53 23.57 7.75
C VAL A 32 17.88 24.27 6.57
N LEU A 33 18.64 25.03 5.78
CA LEU A 33 18.14 25.75 4.60
C LEU A 33 17.53 24.79 3.58
N PHE A 34 18.23 23.70 3.25
CA PHE A 34 17.73 22.75 2.25
C PHE A 34 16.54 21.94 2.77
N SER A 35 16.49 21.62 4.07
CA SER A 35 15.31 20.97 4.68
C SER A 35 14.04 21.82 4.62
N THR A 36 14.15 23.16 4.52
CA THR A 36 12.99 24.05 4.38
C THR A 36 12.53 24.21 2.94
N ILE A 37 13.42 24.02 1.98
CA ILE A 37 13.15 24.19 0.55
C ILE A 37 12.77 22.88 -0.12
N ASN A 38 13.37 21.77 0.35
CA ASN A 38 13.20 20.47 -0.26
C ASN A 38 11.98 19.74 0.33
N ASP A 39 10.89 19.68 -0.42
CA ASP A 39 9.68 18.92 -0.07
C ASP A 39 9.78 17.50 -0.63
N ASN A 40 10.28 16.57 0.18
CA ASN A 40 10.34 15.13 -0.14
C ASN A 40 9.01 14.41 0.06
N SER A 41 7.99 15.11 0.52
CA SER A 41 6.68 14.54 0.84
C SER A 41 5.67 14.74 -0.28
N ILE A 42 6.12 15.12 -1.47
CA ILE A 42 5.24 15.34 -2.63
C ILE A 42 4.46 14.05 -2.92
N ILE A 43 3.14 14.16 -2.80
CA ILE A 43 2.23 13.06 -3.19
C ILE A 43 2.24 13.01 -4.72
N ARG A 44 2.68 11.89 -5.26
CA ARG A 44 2.60 11.64 -6.70
C ARG A 44 1.15 11.44 -7.10
N ILE A 45 0.65 12.32 -7.93
CA ILE A 45 -0.65 12.15 -8.54
C ILE A 45 -0.45 11.32 -9.80
N ILE A 46 -0.93 10.09 -9.78
CA ILE A 46 -1.05 9.30 -10.99
C ILE A 46 -2.14 9.97 -11.82
N SER A 47 -1.74 10.65 -12.88
CA SER A 47 -2.68 11.23 -13.85
C SER A 47 -3.45 10.09 -14.50
N SER A 48 -4.53 9.66 -13.86
CA SER A 48 -5.47 8.78 -14.51
C SER A 48 -6.24 9.61 -15.54
N PRO A 49 -6.28 9.20 -16.82
CA PRO A 49 -7.09 9.89 -17.83
C PRO A 49 -8.60 9.78 -17.57
N GLY A 50 -9.00 9.06 -16.51
CA GLY A 50 -10.38 8.93 -16.09
C GLY A 50 -10.83 10.13 -15.24
N ARG A 51 -11.82 10.84 -15.72
CA ARG A 51 -12.46 11.95 -15.00
C ARG A 51 -13.02 11.48 -13.66
N VAL A 52 -12.40 11.92 -12.58
CA VAL A 52 -12.92 11.74 -11.21
C VAL A 52 -14.30 12.41 -11.06
N ASP A 53 -14.55 13.45 -11.85
CA ASP A 53 -15.76 14.26 -11.84
C ASP A 53 -17.03 13.54 -12.41
N GLN A 54 -16.87 12.34 -12.97
CA GLN A 54 -17.99 11.56 -13.55
C GLN A 54 -18.29 10.29 -12.75
N ARG A 55 -17.95 10.26 -11.48
CA ARG A 55 -18.40 9.15 -10.64
C ARG A 55 -19.90 9.20 -10.45
N GLU A 56 -20.55 8.09 -10.73
CA GLU A 56 -21.97 7.93 -10.46
C GLU A 56 -22.26 8.12 -8.97
N ASN A 57 -23.48 8.61 -8.66
CA ASN A 57 -23.97 8.64 -7.30
C ASN A 57 -23.96 7.21 -6.72
N ILE A 58 -23.63 7.08 -5.44
CA ILE A 58 -23.56 5.81 -4.74
C ILE A 58 -24.85 5.00 -4.86
N GLU A 59 -26.00 5.66 -4.83
CA GLU A 59 -27.30 5.01 -4.98
C GLU A 59 -27.45 4.38 -6.38
N THR A 60 -27.15 5.12 -7.43
CA THR A 60 -27.19 4.63 -8.81
C THR A 60 -26.20 3.49 -9.01
N ASN A 61 -24.98 3.63 -8.48
CA ASN A 61 -23.95 2.60 -8.55
C ASN A 61 -24.42 1.31 -7.84
N PHE A 62 -24.99 1.46 -6.64
CA PHE A 62 -25.52 0.32 -5.89
C PHE A 62 -26.66 -0.39 -6.63
N GLN A 63 -27.63 0.36 -7.16
CA GLN A 63 -28.74 -0.21 -7.93
C GLN A 63 -28.25 -0.97 -9.17
N GLN A 64 -27.28 -0.44 -9.88
CA GLN A 64 -26.67 -1.12 -11.02
C GLN A 64 -25.88 -2.36 -10.60
N TRP A 65 -25.16 -2.29 -9.49
CA TRP A 65 -24.40 -3.42 -8.96
C TRP A 65 -25.35 -4.56 -8.58
N ILE A 66 -26.39 -4.30 -7.78
CA ILE A 66 -27.32 -5.35 -7.32
C ILE A 66 -28.11 -5.95 -8.50
N SER A 67 -28.54 -5.13 -9.45
CA SER A 67 -29.27 -5.61 -10.64
C SER A 67 -28.42 -6.58 -11.47
N ARG A 68 -27.13 -6.27 -11.68
CA ARG A 68 -26.19 -7.16 -12.37
C ARG A 68 -25.98 -8.48 -11.64
N ARG A 69 -25.99 -8.46 -10.30
CA ARG A 69 -25.79 -9.68 -9.46
C ARG A 69 -27.05 -10.56 -9.48
N ILE A 70 -28.22 -9.99 -9.29
CA ILE A 70 -29.50 -10.70 -9.33
C ILE A 70 -29.72 -11.36 -10.71
N ASN A 71 -29.41 -10.67 -11.79
CA ASN A 71 -29.54 -11.24 -13.15
C ASN A 71 -28.58 -12.44 -13.34
N ARG A 72 -27.34 -12.33 -12.86
CA ARG A 72 -26.39 -13.43 -12.91
C ARG A 72 -26.87 -14.67 -12.13
N LEU A 73 -27.50 -14.48 -10.99
CA LEU A 73 -28.05 -15.56 -10.17
C LEU A 73 -29.27 -16.24 -10.81
N ARG A 74 -30.08 -15.49 -11.54
CA ARG A 74 -31.20 -16.07 -12.30
C ARG A 74 -30.71 -16.98 -13.44
N ASP A 75 -29.57 -16.62 -14.02
CA ASP A 75 -28.99 -17.36 -15.14
C ASP A 75 -28.15 -18.57 -14.69
N SER A 76 -27.66 -18.58 -13.44
CA SER A 76 -26.88 -19.66 -12.85
C SER A 76 -27.65 -20.35 -11.74
N SER A 77 -27.92 -21.65 -11.90
CA SER A 77 -28.51 -22.51 -10.88
C SER A 77 -27.58 -22.80 -9.67
N VAL A 78 -26.55 -21.96 -9.48
CA VAL A 78 -25.56 -22.07 -8.41
C VAL A 78 -25.85 -20.99 -7.37
N SER A 79 -26.92 -21.14 -6.60
CA SER A 79 -27.11 -20.32 -5.41
C SER A 79 -27.03 -21.18 -4.15
N GLY A 80 -25.93 -21.07 -3.43
CA GLY A 80 -25.78 -21.63 -2.09
C GLY A 80 -26.54 -20.83 -1.01
N PHE A 81 -27.43 -19.91 -1.42
CA PHE A 81 -28.25 -19.07 -0.55
C PHE A 81 -29.73 -19.29 -0.86
N SER A 82 -30.57 -19.22 0.16
CA SER A 82 -32.04 -19.33 0.03
C SER A 82 -32.57 -18.30 -0.97
N ASP A 83 -33.47 -18.70 -1.86
CA ASP A 83 -34.05 -17.91 -2.96
C ASP A 83 -34.72 -16.59 -2.55
N SER A 84 -34.88 -16.34 -1.25
CA SER A 84 -35.60 -15.18 -0.72
C SER A 84 -34.74 -14.02 -0.26
N VAL A 85 -33.43 -14.19 -0.04
CA VAL A 85 -32.55 -13.15 0.51
C VAL A 85 -31.19 -13.15 -0.19
N TYR A 86 -30.80 -12.00 -0.75
CA TYR A 86 -29.46 -11.80 -1.31
C TYR A 86 -28.58 -11.07 -0.29
N PRO A 87 -27.56 -11.72 0.28
CA PRO A 87 -26.70 -11.07 1.25
C PRO A 87 -25.77 -10.04 0.57
N ILE A 88 -25.67 -8.86 1.17
CA ILE A 88 -24.77 -7.80 0.73
C ILE A 88 -23.70 -7.65 1.79
N ILE A 89 -22.44 -7.79 1.38
CA ILE A 89 -21.28 -7.73 2.26
C ILE A 89 -20.57 -6.41 2.03
N ILE A 90 -20.32 -5.67 3.11
CA ILE A 90 -19.43 -4.52 3.14
C ILE A 90 -18.29 -4.88 4.08
N VAL A 91 -17.07 -4.82 3.55
CA VAL A 91 -15.87 -5.14 4.31
C VAL A 91 -15.28 -3.86 4.87
N ALA A 92 -15.07 -3.80 6.19
CA ALA A 92 -14.32 -2.75 6.86
C ALA A 92 -13.02 -3.34 7.40
N ALA A 93 -11.88 -2.91 6.84
CA ALA A 93 -10.56 -3.41 7.22
C ALA A 93 -9.80 -2.34 8.02
N GLU A 94 -9.51 -2.67 9.28
CA GLU A 94 -8.80 -1.78 10.19
C GLU A 94 -7.31 -1.66 9.85
N GLY A 95 -6.69 -0.57 10.32
CA GLY A 95 -5.27 -0.38 10.27
C GLY A 95 -4.52 -1.36 11.17
N GLY A 96 -3.23 -1.51 10.94
CA GLY A 96 -2.38 -2.43 11.72
C GLY A 96 -1.00 -2.58 11.08
N GLY A 97 -0.60 -1.59 10.27
CA GLY A 97 0.66 -1.64 9.52
C GLY A 97 0.75 -2.88 8.64
N ILE A 98 1.93 -3.44 8.50
CA ILE A 98 2.19 -4.63 7.67
C ILE A 98 1.39 -5.85 8.15
N ARG A 99 1.22 -6.02 9.45
CA ARG A 99 0.42 -7.12 10.00
C ARG A 99 -1.04 -7.01 9.62
N GLY A 100 -1.61 -5.78 9.69
CA GLY A 100 -2.97 -5.52 9.25
C GLY A 100 -3.13 -5.77 7.74
N ALA A 101 -2.14 -5.40 6.92
CA ALA A 101 -2.15 -5.66 5.49
C ALA A 101 -2.17 -7.17 5.18
N SER A 102 -1.23 -7.91 5.77
CA SER A 102 -1.12 -9.37 5.58
C SER A 102 -2.39 -10.09 6.06
N TRP A 103 -2.89 -9.72 7.26
CA TRP A 103 -4.11 -10.31 7.80
C TRP A 103 -5.33 -10.05 6.91
N THR A 104 -5.57 -8.81 6.51
CA THR A 104 -6.72 -8.45 5.67
C THR A 104 -6.69 -9.18 4.34
N ALA A 105 -5.53 -9.18 3.65
CA ALA A 105 -5.38 -9.85 2.37
C ALA A 105 -5.65 -11.35 2.48
N GLN A 106 -5.05 -12.02 3.47
CA GLN A 106 -5.21 -13.46 3.68
C GLN A 106 -6.62 -13.83 4.15
N ALA A 107 -7.25 -13.04 5.02
CA ALA A 107 -8.61 -13.28 5.47
C ALA A 107 -9.61 -13.20 4.30
N LEU A 108 -9.50 -12.18 3.46
CA LEU A 108 -10.35 -12.02 2.28
C LEU A 108 -10.12 -13.15 1.26
N LYS A 109 -8.86 -13.52 1.00
CA LYS A 109 -8.54 -14.67 0.16
C LYS A 109 -9.15 -15.96 0.73
N LYS A 110 -8.98 -16.19 2.03
CA LYS A 110 -9.52 -17.40 2.68
C LYS A 110 -11.04 -17.46 2.62
N LEU A 111 -11.74 -16.35 2.81
CA LEU A 111 -13.20 -16.29 2.66
C LEU A 111 -13.62 -16.65 1.23
N ASN A 112 -12.91 -16.12 0.23
CA ASN A 112 -13.18 -16.43 -1.16
C ASN A 112 -12.86 -17.89 -1.52
N ASP A 113 -11.80 -18.48 -0.94
CA ASP A 113 -11.44 -19.90 -1.13
C ASP A 113 -12.45 -20.84 -0.48
N LEU A 114 -13.02 -20.46 0.68
CA LEU A 114 -14.06 -21.24 1.37
C LEU A 114 -15.41 -21.16 0.65
N ASN A 115 -15.71 -20.01 0.08
CA ASN A 115 -16.93 -19.82 -0.70
C ASN A 115 -16.61 -18.95 -1.92
N PRO A 116 -16.46 -19.56 -3.11
CA PRO A 116 -16.17 -18.79 -4.35
C PRO A 116 -17.22 -17.74 -4.70
N ALA A 117 -18.45 -17.88 -4.22
CA ALA A 117 -19.50 -16.87 -4.39
C ALA A 117 -19.31 -15.66 -3.45
N PHE A 118 -18.41 -15.71 -2.47
CA PHE A 118 -18.18 -14.62 -1.51
C PHE A 118 -17.99 -13.28 -2.20
N ILE A 119 -17.14 -13.22 -3.22
CA ILE A 119 -16.85 -11.97 -3.93
C ILE A 119 -18.06 -11.39 -4.67
N ASP A 120 -19.00 -12.23 -5.10
CA ASP A 120 -20.22 -11.77 -5.76
C ASP A 120 -21.14 -11.02 -4.80
N HIS A 121 -21.02 -11.27 -3.51
CA HIS A 121 -21.79 -10.60 -2.46
C HIS A 121 -21.09 -9.36 -1.90
N VAL A 122 -19.79 -9.16 -2.17
CA VAL A 122 -19.05 -7.99 -1.69
C VAL A 122 -19.38 -6.80 -2.56
N TYR A 123 -20.06 -5.81 -1.96
CA TYR A 123 -20.35 -4.53 -2.62
C TYR A 123 -19.19 -3.56 -2.52
N ALA A 124 -18.61 -3.43 -1.33
CA ALA A 124 -17.54 -2.48 -1.09
C ALA A 124 -16.53 -3.02 -0.07
N ILE A 125 -15.29 -2.60 -0.24
CA ILE A 125 -14.21 -2.83 0.72
C ILE A 125 -13.67 -1.45 1.11
N SER A 126 -13.74 -1.13 2.40
CA SER A 126 -13.16 0.09 2.98
C SER A 126 -12.00 -0.30 3.88
N GLY A 127 -10.82 0.22 3.61
CA GLY A 127 -9.63 -0.09 4.38
C GLY A 127 -8.88 1.15 4.81
N VAL A 128 -8.35 1.13 6.04
CA VAL A 128 -7.52 2.19 6.60
C VAL A 128 -6.11 1.67 6.80
N SER A 129 -5.08 2.45 6.38
CA SER A 129 -3.66 2.11 6.58
C SER A 129 -3.34 0.68 6.06
N GLY A 130 -2.82 -0.20 6.92
CA GLY A 130 -2.53 -1.59 6.56
C GLY A 130 -3.74 -2.35 6.00
N GLY A 131 -4.93 -2.14 6.56
CA GLY A 131 -6.15 -2.75 6.01
C GLY A 131 -6.45 -2.31 4.57
N GLY A 132 -6.18 -1.04 4.23
CA GLY A 132 -6.26 -0.55 2.86
C GLY A 132 -5.25 -1.24 1.94
N VAL A 133 -4.01 -1.37 2.36
CA VAL A 133 -2.96 -2.09 1.60
C VAL A 133 -3.33 -3.54 1.36
N GLY A 134 -3.80 -4.25 2.40
CA GLY A 134 -4.25 -5.64 2.29
C GLY A 134 -5.43 -5.80 1.33
N SER A 135 -6.37 -4.84 1.34
CA SER A 135 -7.49 -4.80 0.40
C SER A 135 -7.02 -4.64 -1.05
N VAL A 136 -6.00 -3.82 -1.28
CA VAL A 136 -5.40 -3.65 -2.62
C VAL A 136 -4.73 -4.94 -3.08
N PHE A 137 -3.94 -5.62 -2.24
CA PHE A 137 -3.34 -6.91 -2.59
C PHE A 137 -4.38 -7.96 -2.94
N TYR A 138 -5.46 -8.06 -2.16
CA TYR A 138 -6.54 -8.97 -2.48
C TYR A 138 -7.25 -8.63 -3.79
N THR A 139 -7.49 -7.35 -4.05
CA THR A 139 -8.13 -6.91 -5.30
C THR A 139 -7.24 -7.20 -6.52
N ALA A 140 -5.93 -6.98 -6.41
CA ALA A 140 -4.98 -7.32 -7.46
C ALA A 140 -4.95 -8.83 -7.71
N TYR A 141 -4.93 -9.63 -6.66
CA TYR A 141 -5.02 -11.08 -6.74
C TYR A 141 -6.28 -11.56 -7.47
N LEU A 142 -7.45 -10.99 -7.13
CA LEU A 142 -8.69 -11.32 -7.82
C LEU A 142 -8.65 -10.94 -9.30
N HIS A 143 -8.13 -9.75 -9.61
CA HIS A 143 -7.97 -9.31 -10.99
C HIS A 143 -7.11 -10.28 -11.80
N ASP A 144 -5.99 -10.72 -11.23
CA ASP A 144 -5.10 -11.66 -11.91
C ASP A 144 -5.74 -13.03 -12.08
N ARG A 145 -6.48 -13.52 -11.09
CA ARG A 145 -7.22 -14.79 -11.21
C ARG A 145 -8.29 -14.76 -12.30
N LEU A 146 -8.99 -13.64 -12.44
CA LEU A 146 -10.04 -13.48 -13.45
C LEU A 146 -9.48 -13.37 -14.89
N ASN A 147 -8.26 -12.85 -15.02
CA ASN A 147 -7.65 -12.63 -16.34
C ASN A 147 -6.67 -13.74 -16.76
N ASN A 148 -6.21 -14.59 -15.86
CA ASN A 148 -5.19 -15.61 -16.13
C ASN A 148 -5.58 -16.97 -15.52
N GLU A 149 -6.67 -17.54 -15.97
CA GLU A 149 -7.19 -18.83 -15.46
C GLU A 149 -6.21 -20.01 -15.60
N LEU A 150 -5.25 -19.91 -16.54
CA LEU A 150 -4.29 -20.98 -16.85
C LEU A 150 -3.11 -21.07 -15.86
N ASN A 151 -2.87 -20.06 -15.02
CA ASN A 151 -1.72 -20.00 -14.10
C ASN A 151 -2.12 -19.69 -12.65
N ILE A 152 -3.11 -20.38 -12.14
CA ILE A 152 -3.63 -20.15 -10.77
C ILE A 152 -2.54 -20.37 -9.71
N SER A 153 -1.73 -21.41 -9.83
CA SER A 153 -0.67 -21.71 -8.86
C SER A 153 0.40 -20.62 -8.79
N GLY A 154 0.74 -20.02 -9.93
CA GLY A 154 1.66 -18.87 -9.99
C GLY A 154 1.07 -17.62 -9.33
N ILE A 155 -0.21 -17.35 -9.54
CA ILE A 155 -0.93 -16.23 -8.93
C ILE A 155 -1.01 -16.40 -7.41
N ASP A 156 -1.35 -17.59 -6.92
CA ASP A 156 -1.39 -17.88 -5.49
C ASP A 156 -0.01 -17.68 -4.84
N LYS A 157 1.06 -18.15 -5.49
CA LYS A 157 2.43 -17.97 -5.01
C LYS A 157 2.85 -16.49 -4.98
N ASN A 158 2.50 -15.72 -6.02
CA ASN A 158 2.78 -14.29 -6.06
C ASN A 158 2.05 -13.54 -4.94
N PHE A 159 0.80 -13.88 -4.70
CA PHE A 159 0.04 -13.33 -3.58
C PHE A 159 0.68 -13.65 -2.23
N GLU A 160 1.07 -14.90 -1.98
CA GLU A 160 1.73 -15.32 -0.74
C GLU A 160 3.06 -14.59 -0.55
N ASN A 161 3.86 -14.44 -1.60
CA ASN A 161 5.10 -13.68 -1.57
C ASN A 161 4.84 -12.21 -1.23
N ALA A 162 3.82 -11.60 -1.82
CA ALA A 162 3.46 -10.20 -1.57
C ALA A 162 3.03 -9.96 -0.12
N VAL A 163 2.17 -10.82 0.44
CA VAL A 163 1.66 -10.63 1.81
C VAL A 163 2.65 -11.01 2.91
N SER A 164 3.73 -11.75 2.57
CA SER A 164 4.80 -12.15 3.48
C SER A 164 6.10 -11.36 3.31
N ALA A 165 6.15 -10.43 2.36
CA ALA A 165 7.36 -9.67 2.08
C ALA A 165 7.74 -8.71 3.21
N ASP A 166 9.04 -8.50 3.39
CA ASP A 166 9.59 -7.52 4.31
C ASP A 166 9.65 -6.14 3.65
N PHE A 167 8.67 -5.30 3.97
CA PHE A 167 8.65 -3.90 3.51
C PHE A 167 9.33 -2.93 4.50
N LEU A 168 9.58 -3.36 5.74
CA LEU A 168 10.14 -2.50 6.78
C LEU A 168 11.63 -2.28 6.60
N SER A 169 12.37 -3.27 6.17
CA SER A 169 13.83 -3.18 6.00
C SER A 169 14.20 -2.12 4.98
N ASP A 170 13.58 -2.15 3.81
CA ASP A 170 13.84 -1.16 2.75
C ASP A 170 13.41 0.25 3.17
N LEU A 171 12.25 0.37 3.82
CA LEU A 171 11.75 1.64 4.33
C LEU A 171 12.65 2.21 5.44
N THR A 172 13.14 1.35 6.33
CA THR A 172 14.05 1.73 7.41
C THR A 172 15.41 2.15 6.86
N ALA A 173 15.94 1.41 5.89
CA ALA A 173 17.17 1.79 5.21
C ALA A 173 17.04 3.12 4.48
N ALA A 174 15.93 3.36 3.78
CA ALA A 174 15.66 4.62 3.13
C ALA A 174 15.57 5.78 4.13
N PHE A 175 14.89 5.57 5.27
CA PHE A 175 14.81 6.58 6.34
C PHE A 175 16.19 6.93 6.92
N ILE A 176 17.07 5.95 7.08
CA ILE A 176 18.38 6.16 7.69
C ILE A 176 19.35 6.81 6.71
N PHE A 177 19.35 6.39 5.45
CA PHE A 177 20.36 6.82 4.47
C PHE A 177 19.82 7.82 3.47
N SER A 178 18.86 7.44 2.66
CA SER A 178 18.38 8.23 1.53
C SER A 178 17.72 9.54 1.96
N ASP A 179 16.84 9.51 2.95
CA ASP A 179 16.17 10.70 3.45
C ASP A 179 17.15 11.70 4.09
N ASN A 180 18.20 11.20 4.75
CA ASN A 180 19.21 12.09 5.32
C ASN A 180 20.10 12.73 4.23
N LEU A 181 20.43 11.98 3.17
CA LEU A 181 21.12 12.55 2.01
C LEU A 181 20.26 13.60 1.31
N GLN A 182 18.98 13.36 1.20
CA GLN A 182 18.03 14.26 0.59
C GLN A 182 18.03 15.66 1.25
N ARG A 183 18.26 15.72 2.57
CA ARG A 183 18.36 16.99 3.32
C ARG A 183 19.57 17.82 2.98
N MET A 184 20.56 17.24 2.30
CA MET A 184 21.76 17.94 1.83
C MET A 184 21.62 18.44 0.39
N ILE A 185 20.47 18.19 -0.25
CA ILE A 185 20.20 18.53 -1.64
C ILE A 185 19.03 19.53 -1.67
N PRO A 186 19.12 20.62 -2.44
CA PRO A 186 18.08 21.67 -2.43
C PRO A 186 16.82 21.33 -3.24
N PHE A 187 16.76 20.19 -3.90
CA PHE A 187 15.63 19.74 -4.69
C PHE A 187 15.33 18.26 -4.41
N PRO A 188 14.06 17.83 -4.52
CA PRO A 188 13.69 16.43 -4.31
C PRO A 188 14.25 15.55 -5.41
N VAL A 189 14.76 14.37 -5.02
CA VAL A 189 15.22 13.31 -5.93
C VAL A 189 14.35 12.07 -5.67
N ASP A 190 13.33 11.85 -6.50
CA ASP A 190 12.32 10.81 -6.33
C ASP A 190 12.86 9.42 -5.97
N PRO A 191 13.89 8.88 -6.63
CA PRO A 191 14.42 7.56 -6.29
C PRO A 191 15.01 7.46 -4.88
N LEU A 192 15.33 8.58 -4.24
CA LEU A 192 15.85 8.63 -2.86
C LEU A 192 14.72 8.74 -1.82
N SER A 193 13.48 8.99 -2.24
CA SER A 193 12.37 9.13 -1.31
C SER A 193 11.92 7.80 -0.71
N ARG A 194 11.49 7.81 0.55
CA ARG A 194 10.89 6.63 1.21
C ARG A 194 9.67 6.12 0.47
N ASN A 195 8.88 7.03 -0.08
CA ASN A 195 7.66 6.68 -0.80
C ASN A 195 7.98 5.85 -2.03
N SER A 196 8.98 6.26 -2.84
CA SER A 196 9.45 5.49 -3.98
C SER A 196 9.95 4.11 -3.58
N LYS A 197 10.73 4.02 -2.50
CA LYS A 197 11.24 2.72 -2.02
C LYS A 197 10.12 1.79 -1.56
N LEU A 198 9.09 2.32 -0.91
CA LEU A 198 7.94 1.52 -0.49
C LEU A 198 7.13 1.04 -1.71
N GLU A 199 6.88 1.91 -2.68
CA GLU A 199 6.19 1.56 -3.92
C GLU A 199 6.96 0.50 -4.72
N ASP A 200 8.28 0.66 -4.86
CA ASP A 200 9.15 -0.31 -5.52
C ASP A 200 9.11 -1.66 -4.81
N SER A 201 9.19 -1.67 -3.47
CA SER A 201 9.13 -2.89 -2.66
C SER A 201 7.81 -3.63 -2.86
N TRP A 202 6.68 -2.92 -2.90
CA TRP A 202 5.38 -3.51 -3.19
C TRP A 202 5.31 -4.07 -4.61
N GLY A 203 5.78 -3.30 -5.59
CA GLY A 203 5.81 -3.72 -6.99
C GLY A 203 6.67 -4.97 -7.20
N ILE A 204 7.84 -5.03 -6.55
CA ILE A 204 8.73 -6.19 -6.61
C ILE A 204 8.12 -7.41 -5.92
N ALA A 205 7.56 -7.21 -4.72
CA ALA A 205 6.97 -8.31 -3.94
C ALA A 205 5.82 -8.97 -4.69
N TYR A 206 4.95 -8.18 -5.35
CA TYR A 206 3.81 -8.68 -6.10
C TYR A 206 4.21 -9.35 -7.43
N ARG A 207 5.31 -8.90 -8.07
CA ARG A 207 5.78 -9.42 -9.37
C ARG A 207 6.84 -10.53 -9.26
N ARG A 208 7.30 -10.88 -8.06
CA ARG A 208 8.27 -11.97 -7.89
C ARG A 208 7.63 -13.31 -8.28
N ASN A 209 7.98 -13.78 -9.47
CA ASN A 209 7.77 -15.13 -9.95
C ASN A 209 8.83 -16.08 -9.40
#